data_b77e144f178d9f57d257562afe2841b9
#
_entry.id   b77e144f178d9f57d257562afe2841b9
#
_cell.length_a   1.000
_cell.length_b   1.000
_cell.length_c   1.000
_cell.angle_alpha   90.00
_cell.angle_beta   90.00
_cell.angle_gamma   90.00
#
_symmetry.space_group_name_H-M   'P 1'
#
loop_
_entity.id
_entity.type
_entity.pdbx_description
1 polymer ?
#
loop_
_entity_poly.entity_id
_entity_poly.type
_entity_poly.pdbx_seq_one_letter_code
_entity_poly.pdbx_strand_id
1 'polypeptide(L)'
;MWDLLLKGATVVDPLNRIEGVRDVAIENGQIAEVGVDLPGGSARVVEDYTGMVLQPGIVDSHVHLGEMWGSPFGFKMLAMAGVTTCLDMAGPLDNVLKNIPTYGTGINCAILQFASPPFTFKTNEPSKAEMDALIDASMKEGALGVKLLGGHYPLKPTVSSLLIKTALEHGAYIAWHAGTSEHGSNIEGMREAVELSQGNFLHLAHINAYCRGAIRPELEETKEAIDLLLANDHIHCESYISPRNGTRLTCFENGKVQSKVTGNCLKRFGFSDDREGIEAAFKANKVWAVYDAGGYSDLVTGEEGLKLWKEHNTDVGGSFNVNPPLPRVWLAEAKRPDGSFVVDGISTDGGCIPRNVILEQGLSLVKLGILTLPEFAAKTSLNPARMLRLDNKGHLSVGADADITIYNYATQKPVATFVKGKTVFKNGHVYGSNGTVICTQYGEKYVRDLGIDTLVVDPGKPVADRFIV
;
A
#
# COMPACT_ATOMS: atom_id res chain seq x y z
N MET A 1 -17.64 31.22 5.72
CA MET A 1 -18.28 30.79 4.43
C MET A 1 -17.43 29.65 3.89
N TRP A 2 -18.00 28.49 3.77
CA TRP A 2 -17.28 27.27 3.35
C TRP A 2 -16.71 27.43 1.93
N ASP A 3 -15.58 26.78 1.67
CA ASP A 3 -14.97 26.76 0.34
C ASP A 3 -15.72 25.81 -0.60
N LEU A 4 -16.13 24.65 -0.06
CA LEU A 4 -16.81 23.59 -0.82
C LEU A 4 -17.87 22.92 0.06
N LEU A 5 -19.02 22.63 -0.54
CA LEU A 5 -20.08 21.80 0.05
C LEU A 5 -20.42 20.63 -0.86
N LEU A 6 -20.19 19.42 -0.37
CA LEU A 6 -20.54 18.16 -1.05
C LEU A 6 -21.91 17.71 -0.53
N LYS A 7 -22.92 17.62 -1.41
CA LYS A 7 -24.31 17.37 -1.04
C LYS A 7 -24.81 15.99 -1.42
N GLY A 8 -25.71 15.47 -0.59
CA GLY A 8 -26.58 14.37 -0.94
C GLY A 8 -25.95 12.98 -1.03
N ALA A 9 -24.66 12.83 -0.72
CA ALA A 9 -24.00 11.52 -0.73
C ALA A 9 -24.42 10.65 0.48
N THR A 10 -24.39 9.34 0.30
CA THR A 10 -24.37 8.40 1.44
C THR A 10 -22.99 8.48 2.07
N VAL A 11 -22.88 9.19 3.19
CA VAL A 11 -21.65 9.33 3.95
C VAL A 11 -21.43 8.10 4.82
N VAL A 12 -20.22 7.53 4.76
CA VAL A 12 -19.79 6.40 5.58
C VAL A 12 -18.52 6.81 6.34
N ASP A 13 -18.64 7.09 7.62
CA ASP A 13 -17.52 7.42 8.50
C ASP A 13 -17.56 6.56 9.76
N PRO A 14 -16.72 5.51 9.82
CA PRO A 14 -16.74 4.57 10.94
C PRO A 14 -16.40 5.23 12.28
N LEU A 15 -15.43 6.15 12.33
CA LEU A 15 -15.01 6.79 13.59
C LEU A 15 -16.16 7.58 14.22
N ASN A 16 -16.94 8.31 13.42
CA ASN A 16 -18.05 9.11 13.88
C ASN A 16 -19.40 8.34 13.84
N ARG A 17 -19.38 7.03 13.50
CA ARG A 17 -20.56 6.17 13.38
C ARG A 17 -21.64 6.75 12.47
N ILE A 18 -21.19 7.33 11.33
CA ILE A 18 -22.09 7.87 10.32
C ILE A 18 -22.24 6.86 9.20
N GLU A 19 -23.49 6.47 8.91
CA GLU A 19 -23.88 5.75 7.71
C GLU A 19 -25.25 6.28 7.26
N GLY A 20 -25.28 7.09 6.22
CA GLY A 20 -26.51 7.66 5.68
C GLY A 20 -26.30 8.95 4.91
N VAL A 21 -27.40 9.45 4.31
CA VAL A 21 -27.33 10.66 3.48
C VAL A 21 -26.96 11.86 4.34
N ARG A 22 -25.87 12.52 3.98
CA ARG A 22 -25.34 13.73 4.64
C ARG A 22 -24.72 14.65 3.60
N ASP A 23 -24.55 15.89 4.02
CA ASP A 23 -23.74 16.89 3.35
C ASP A 23 -22.41 17.05 4.12
N VAL A 24 -21.34 17.35 3.42
CA VAL A 24 -20.00 17.58 3.99
C VAL A 24 -19.51 18.96 3.56
N ALA A 25 -19.34 19.86 4.53
CA ALA A 25 -18.81 21.20 4.32
C ALA A 25 -17.30 21.24 4.59
N ILE A 26 -16.57 21.92 3.74
CA ILE A 26 -15.11 22.02 3.77
C ILE A 26 -14.72 23.51 3.81
N GLU A 27 -13.81 23.86 4.73
CA GLU A 27 -13.23 25.19 4.84
C GLU A 27 -11.74 25.08 5.15
N ASN A 28 -10.92 25.85 4.43
CA ASN A 28 -9.46 25.88 4.59
C ASN A 28 -8.79 24.48 4.50
N GLY A 29 -9.33 23.60 3.67
CA GLY A 29 -8.82 22.23 3.47
C GLY A 29 -9.19 21.24 4.57
N GLN A 30 -10.03 21.61 5.51
CA GLN A 30 -10.48 20.78 6.62
C GLN A 30 -12.00 20.55 6.58
N ILE A 31 -12.44 19.46 7.21
CA ILE A 31 -13.87 19.23 7.44
C ILE A 31 -14.38 20.31 8.41
N ALA A 32 -15.32 21.13 7.95
CA ALA A 32 -15.96 22.16 8.75
C ALA A 32 -17.23 21.64 9.43
N GLU A 33 -18.04 20.85 8.70
CA GLU A 33 -19.29 20.30 9.22
C GLU A 33 -19.72 19.06 8.41
N VAL A 34 -20.31 18.09 9.08
CA VAL A 34 -21.05 16.97 8.45
C VAL A 34 -22.49 17.01 8.99
N GLY A 35 -23.47 17.24 8.13
CA GLY A 35 -24.85 17.47 8.56
C GLY A 35 -25.90 17.03 7.55
N VAL A 36 -27.16 17.30 7.86
CA VAL A 36 -28.30 17.06 6.97
C VAL A 36 -28.77 18.42 6.44
N ASP A 37 -29.02 18.51 5.13
CA ASP A 37 -29.58 19.70 4.46
C ASP A 37 -28.80 21.00 4.76
N LEU A 38 -27.47 20.94 4.74
CA LEU A 38 -26.64 22.13 4.95
C LEU A 38 -26.92 23.20 3.89
N PRO A 39 -26.99 24.49 4.29
CA PRO A 39 -27.43 25.56 3.41
C PRO A 39 -26.39 25.82 2.28
N GLY A 40 -26.76 25.56 1.04
CA GLY A 40 -25.89 25.78 -0.13
C GLY A 40 -25.40 27.23 -0.29
N GLY A 41 -26.17 28.20 0.16
CA GLY A 41 -25.77 29.63 0.13
C GLY A 41 -24.63 29.97 1.10
N SER A 42 -24.20 29.07 1.98
CA SER A 42 -23.07 29.22 2.90
C SER A 42 -21.74 28.75 2.30
N ALA A 43 -21.73 28.20 1.09
CA ALA A 43 -20.53 27.72 0.41
C ALA A 43 -20.24 28.50 -0.89
N ARG A 44 -18.97 28.61 -1.23
CA ARG A 44 -18.52 29.20 -2.51
C ARG A 44 -18.80 28.28 -3.69
N VAL A 45 -18.61 26.97 -3.49
CA VAL A 45 -18.86 25.92 -4.48
C VAL A 45 -19.76 24.88 -3.85
N VAL A 46 -20.76 24.43 -4.58
CA VAL A 46 -21.65 23.32 -4.17
C VAL A 46 -21.58 22.24 -5.25
N GLU A 47 -21.32 21.01 -4.84
CA GLU A 47 -21.30 19.84 -5.72
C GLU A 47 -22.31 18.80 -5.23
N ASP A 48 -23.11 18.26 -6.16
CA ASP A 48 -24.14 17.25 -5.88
C ASP A 48 -23.57 15.85 -6.14
N TYR A 49 -23.64 14.99 -5.12
CA TYR A 49 -23.22 13.59 -5.15
C TYR A 49 -24.35 12.64 -4.74
N THR A 50 -25.60 13.06 -4.97
CA THR A 50 -26.77 12.21 -4.73
C THR A 50 -26.62 10.85 -5.42
N GLY A 51 -26.85 9.77 -4.65
CA GLY A 51 -26.70 8.40 -5.14
C GLY A 51 -25.26 7.86 -5.17
N MET A 52 -24.28 8.65 -4.76
CA MET A 52 -22.89 8.21 -4.57
C MET A 52 -22.61 7.89 -3.11
N VAL A 53 -21.56 7.15 -2.84
CA VAL A 53 -21.02 6.93 -1.49
C VAL A 53 -19.80 7.83 -1.29
N LEU A 54 -19.74 8.49 -0.14
CA LEU A 54 -18.64 9.33 0.32
C LEU A 54 -18.04 8.73 1.59
N GLN A 55 -16.75 8.46 1.58
CA GLN A 55 -16.00 8.03 2.76
C GLN A 55 -14.75 8.89 2.96
N PRO A 56 -14.11 8.86 4.16
CA PRO A 56 -12.78 9.40 4.34
C PRO A 56 -11.83 8.87 3.27
N GLY A 57 -10.87 9.68 2.88
CA GLY A 57 -9.93 9.34 1.81
C GLY A 57 -9.27 7.97 2.00
N ILE A 58 -9.20 7.19 0.95
CA ILE A 58 -8.55 5.88 0.97
C ILE A 58 -7.06 6.05 1.24
N VAL A 59 -6.55 5.31 2.21
CA VAL A 59 -5.14 5.19 2.58
C VAL A 59 -4.64 3.82 2.15
N ASP A 60 -3.89 3.75 1.06
CA ASP A 60 -3.25 2.51 0.62
C ASP A 60 -1.90 2.35 1.32
N SER A 61 -1.87 1.53 2.35
CA SER A 61 -0.70 1.35 3.21
C SER A 61 0.40 0.46 2.61
N HIS A 62 0.29 0.08 1.34
CA HIS A 62 1.32 -0.66 0.63
C HIS A 62 1.23 -0.45 -0.89
N VAL A 63 2.12 0.38 -1.42
CA VAL A 63 2.27 0.60 -2.86
C VAL A 63 3.74 0.62 -3.27
N HIS A 64 4.01 0.62 -4.58
CA HIS A 64 5.32 0.77 -5.18
C HIS A 64 5.30 1.89 -6.21
N LEU A 65 6.06 2.96 -5.97
CA LEU A 65 6.11 4.16 -6.81
C LEU A 65 7.45 4.38 -7.50
N GLY A 66 8.48 3.64 -7.09
CA GLY A 66 9.78 3.65 -7.76
C GLY A 66 9.70 3.05 -9.15
N GLU A 67 10.35 3.66 -10.13
CA GLU A 67 10.37 3.22 -11.53
C GLU A 67 10.89 1.79 -11.72
N MET A 68 11.70 1.31 -10.79
CA MET A 68 12.16 -0.09 -10.80
C MET A 68 11.02 -1.11 -10.75
N TRP A 69 9.81 -0.72 -10.32
CA TRP A 69 8.65 -1.60 -10.22
C TRP A 69 7.71 -1.49 -11.42
N GLY A 70 7.86 -0.46 -12.27
CA GLY A 70 6.99 -0.23 -13.42
C GLY A 70 7.31 1.08 -14.14
N SER A 71 6.32 1.95 -14.25
CA SER A 71 6.42 3.27 -14.88
C SER A 71 6.29 4.39 -13.83
N PRO A 72 6.61 5.65 -14.14
CA PRO A 72 6.47 6.77 -13.21
C PRO A 72 5.01 7.18 -12.93
N PHE A 73 4.02 6.51 -13.52
CA PHE A 73 2.60 6.90 -13.44
C PHE A 73 1.85 6.38 -12.22
N GLY A 74 2.55 5.81 -11.24
CA GLY A 74 1.92 5.26 -10.04
C GLY A 74 1.04 6.25 -9.29
N PHE A 75 1.46 7.50 -9.14
CA PHE A 75 0.65 8.57 -8.52
C PHE A 75 -0.68 8.80 -9.25
N LYS A 76 -0.64 8.86 -10.59
CA LYS A 76 -1.83 9.01 -11.42
C LYS A 76 -2.77 7.80 -11.27
N MET A 77 -2.22 6.60 -11.29
CA MET A 77 -3.00 5.36 -11.14
C MET A 77 -3.67 5.26 -9.77
N LEU A 78 -3.00 5.69 -8.70
CA LEU A 78 -3.56 5.74 -7.35
C LEU A 78 -4.69 6.78 -7.25
N ALA A 79 -4.49 8.00 -7.76
CA ALA A 79 -5.51 9.04 -7.79
C ALA A 79 -6.77 8.57 -8.54
N MET A 80 -6.59 7.90 -9.70
CA MET A 80 -7.67 7.31 -10.49
C MET A 80 -8.35 6.12 -9.79
N ALA A 81 -7.69 5.47 -8.83
CA ALA A 81 -8.26 4.41 -8.00
C ALA A 81 -8.97 4.93 -6.74
N GLY A 82 -9.00 6.25 -6.52
CA GLY A 82 -9.65 6.85 -5.36
C GLY A 82 -8.75 6.99 -4.12
N VAL A 83 -7.45 6.76 -4.26
CA VAL A 83 -6.48 6.86 -3.15
C VAL A 83 -6.11 8.32 -2.91
N THR A 84 -6.13 8.76 -1.65
CA THR A 84 -5.71 10.10 -1.21
C THR A 84 -4.36 10.09 -0.51
N THR A 85 -4.00 8.96 0.07
CA THR A 85 -2.78 8.79 0.85
C THR A 85 -2.20 7.41 0.59
N CYS A 86 -0.88 7.31 0.45
CA CYS A 86 -0.23 6.02 0.27
C CYS A 86 1.07 5.89 1.07
N LEU A 87 1.47 4.64 1.32
CA LEU A 87 2.80 4.28 1.81
C LEU A 87 3.55 3.55 0.71
N ASP A 88 4.56 4.19 0.13
CA ASP A 88 5.50 3.51 -0.76
C ASP A 88 6.39 2.57 0.06
N MET A 89 6.29 1.29 -0.26
CA MET A 89 7.01 0.24 0.44
C MET A 89 8.15 -0.27 -0.40
N ALA A 90 9.09 0.63 -0.61
CA ALA A 90 10.48 0.32 -0.81
C ALA A 90 11.32 1.37 -1.55
N GLY A 91 10.75 2.42 -2.08
CA GLY A 91 11.54 3.39 -2.83
C GLY A 91 12.08 2.84 -4.18
N PRO A 92 13.28 3.21 -4.65
CA PRO A 92 14.29 4.06 -3.99
C PRO A 92 13.78 5.47 -3.65
N LEU A 93 14.15 5.96 -2.48
CA LEU A 93 13.65 7.24 -1.94
C LEU A 93 13.86 8.40 -2.91
N ASP A 94 15.08 8.55 -3.42
CA ASP A 94 15.47 9.62 -4.34
C ASP A 94 14.66 9.59 -5.65
N ASN A 95 14.37 8.39 -6.18
CA ASN A 95 13.58 8.22 -7.39
C ASN A 95 12.12 8.61 -7.15
N VAL A 96 11.51 8.18 -6.05
CA VAL A 96 10.12 8.54 -5.71
C VAL A 96 10.00 10.05 -5.48
N LEU A 97 10.92 10.65 -4.71
CA LEU A 97 10.92 12.10 -4.45
C LEU A 97 11.08 12.91 -5.74
N LYS A 98 11.99 12.50 -6.65
CA LYS A 98 12.20 13.14 -7.96
C LYS A 98 10.96 13.09 -8.84
N ASN A 99 10.15 12.05 -8.71
CA ASN A 99 8.96 11.86 -9.52
C ASN A 99 7.76 12.70 -9.04
N ILE A 100 7.70 13.12 -7.77
CA ILE A 100 6.58 13.87 -7.22
C ILE A 100 6.33 15.21 -7.95
N PRO A 101 7.32 16.08 -8.19
CA PRO A 101 7.05 17.34 -8.91
C PRO A 101 6.57 17.15 -10.35
N THR A 102 6.96 16.06 -11.02
CA THR A 102 6.64 15.82 -12.43
C THR A 102 5.38 14.97 -12.62
N TYR A 103 5.23 13.91 -11.83
CA TYR A 103 4.17 12.91 -11.99
C TYR A 103 3.20 12.87 -10.82
N GLY A 104 3.44 13.66 -9.78
CA GLY A 104 2.54 13.75 -8.63
C GLY A 104 1.18 14.30 -9.00
N THR A 105 0.17 13.91 -8.23
CA THR A 105 -1.24 14.21 -8.49
C THR A 105 -1.93 14.89 -7.31
N GLY A 106 -1.16 15.40 -6.36
CA GLY A 106 -1.69 16.04 -5.15
C GLY A 106 -2.03 15.09 -4.01
N ILE A 107 -1.79 13.79 -4.15
CA ILE A 107 -1.99 12.83 -3.05
C ILE A 107 -0.86 12.90 -2.02
N ASN A 108 -1.12 12.40 -0.81
CA ASN A 108 -0.12 12.29 0.24
C ASN A 108 0.67 10.98 0.08
N CYS A 109 1.98 11.02 0.30
CA CYS A 109 2.84 9.86 0.16
C CYS A 109 3.85 9.76 1.30
N ALA A 110 3.83 8.67 2.06
CA ALA A 110 4.94 8.26 2.91
C ALA A 110 5.86 7.33 2.10
N ILE A 111 7.17 7.39 2.35
CA ILE A 111 8.16 6.60 1.59
C ILE A 111 9.04 5.84 2.59
N LEU A 112 9.21 4.54 2.37
CA LEU A 112 10.20 3.73 3.07
C LEU A 112 11.37 3.47 2.14
N GLN A 113 12.60 3.64 2.64
CA GLN A 113 13.78 3.20 1.92
C GLN A 113 14.00 1.71 2.14
N PHE A 114 14.21 0.94 1.09
CA PHE A 114 14.54 -0.48 1.27
C PHE A 114 15.92 -0.66 1.89
N ALA A 115 16.01 -1.64 2.78
CA ALA A 115 17.22 -2.08 3.45
C ALA A 115 17.53 -3.50 2.97
N SER A 116 18.30 -3.63 1.89
CA SER A 116 18.58 -4.93 1.28
C SER A 116 19.84 -4.95 0.41
N PRO A 117 20.55 -6.11 0.36
CA PRO A 117 21.61 -6.31 -0.62
C PRO A 117 21.01 -6.56 -2.02
N PRO A 118 21.71 -6.27 -3.11
CA PRO A 118 23.01 -5.57 -3.14
C PRO A 118 22.87 -4.04 -3.23
N PHE A 119 21.66 -3.50 -3.01
CA PHE A 119 21.33 -2.12 -3.33
C PHE A 119 21.83 -1.14 -2.26
N THR A 120 21.40 -1.34 -1.00
CA THR A 120 21.75 -0.46 0.13
C THR A 120 22.83 -1.06 1.03
N PHE A 121 23.01 -2.37 0.99
CA PHE A 121 24.07 -3.10 1.67
C PHE A 121 24.88 -3.94 0.67
N LYS A 122 26.16 -4.12 0.93
CA LYS A 122 27.03 -4.94 0.07
C LYS A 122 26.76 -6.44 0.25
N THR A 123 26.35 -6.84 1.44
CA THR A 123 26.14 -8.24 1.82
C THR A 123 24.81 -8.41 2.57
N ASN A 124 24.43 -9.64 2.85
CA ASN A 124 23.28 -9.95 3.69
C ASN A 124 23.57 -9.92 5.20
N GLU A 125 24.75 -9.43 5.58
CA GLU A 125 25.25 -9.27 6.95
C GLU A 125 25.81 -7.86 7.17
N PRO A 126 25.04 -6.77 6.94
CA PRO A 126 25.52 -5.44 7.28
C PRO A 126 25.76 -5.31 8.78
N SER A 127 26.76 -4.51 9.12
CA SER A 127 27.04 -4.14 10.51
C SER A 127 25.98 -3.17 11.05
N LYS A 128 25.87 -3.05 12.39
CA LYS A 128 24.97 -2.05 12.99
C LYS A 128 25.30 -0.63 12.51
N ALA A 129 26.57 -0.29 12.35
CA ALA A 129 26.99 1.03 11.87
C ALA A 129 26.50 1.31 10.42
N GLU A 130 26.47 0.31 9.54
CA GLU A 130 25.91 0.45 8.19
C GLU A 130 24.38 0.62 8.25
N MET A 131 23.70 -0.07 9.17
CA MET A 131 22.26 0.10 9.39
C MET A 131 21.93 1.50 9.93
N ASP A 132 22.64 1.95 10.98
CA ASP A 132 22.50 3.29 11.54
C ASP A 132 22.69 4.37 10.46
N ALA A 133 23.72 4.23 9.64
CA ALA A 133 24.02 5.17 8.56
C ALA A 133 22.91 5.21 7.49
N LEU A 134 22.39 4.06 7.08
CA LEU A 134 21.30 3.98 6.10
C LEU A 134 20.03 4.64 6.63
N ILE A 135 19.64 4.31 7.85
CA ILE A 135 18.39 4.82 8.47
C ILE A 135 18.49 6.33 8.65
N ASP A 136 19.61 6.81 9.24
CA ASP A 136 19.84 8.24 9.50
C ASP A 136 19.83 9.06 8.19
N ALA A 137 20.55 8.61 7.17
CA ALA A 137 20.56 9.26 5.86
C ALA A 137 19.17 9.29 5.23
N SER A 138 18.46 8.15 5.19
CA SER A 138 17.14 8.06 4.59
C SER A 138 16.12 8.94 5.29
N MET A 139 16.12 8.99 6.62
CA MET A 139 15.20 9.85 7.38
C MET A 139 15.51 11.33 7.15
N LYS A 140 16.77 11.74 7.07
CA LYS A 140 17.18 13.12 6.75
C LYS A 140 16.80 13.54 5.33
N GLU A 141 16.70 12.59 4.42
CA GLU A 141 16.27 12.82 3.03
C GLU A 141 14.75 12.67 2.83
N GLY A 142 13.97 12.45 3.90
CA GLY A 142 12.51 12.48 3.87
C GLY A 142 11.80 11.13 3.90
N ALA A 143 12.53 10.01 4.06
CA ALA A 143 11.88 8.73 4.33
C ALA A 143 11.17 8.75 5.68
N LEU A 144 10.03 8.06 5.76
CA LEU A 144 9.35 7.79 7.03
C LEU A 144 10.09 6.71 7.84
N GLY A 145 10.85 5.88 7.16
CA GLY A 145 11.62 4.78 7.75
C GLY A 145 12.17 3.83 6.70
N VAL A 146 12.29 2.56 7.06
CA VAL A 146 12.91 1.54 6.22
C VAL A 146 12.05 0.30 6.03
N LYS A 147 12.31 -0.42 4.94
CA LYS A 147 11.65 -1.68 4.58
C LYS A 147 12.64 -2.81 4.38
N LEU A 148 12.41 -3.96 5.04
CA LEU A 148 13.09 -5.22 4.69
C LEU A 148 12.40 -5.89 3.50
N LEU A 149 13.18 -6.24 2.46
CA LEU A 149 12.71 -6.95 1.26
C LEU A 149 13.04 -8.45 1.32
N GLY A 150 12.75 -9.09 2.46
CA GLY A 150 13.17 -10.47 2.72
C GLY A 150 12.70 -11.50 1.70
N GLY A 151 11.49 -11.33 1.14
CA GLY A 151 10.99 -12.22 0.10
C GLY A 151 11.79 -12.17 -1.21
N HIS A 152 12.40 -11.02 -1.52
CA HIS A 152 13.16 -10.81 -2.76
C HIS A 152 14.67 -10.91 -2.54
N TYR A 153 15.19 -10.23 -1.52
CA TYR A 153 16.62 -10.04 -1.23
C TYR A 153 16.87 -10.17 0.28
N PRO A 154 16.88 -11.41 0.81
CA PRO A 154 16.87 -11.66 2.24
C PRO A 154 18.18 -11.31 2.93
N LEU A 155 18.04 -10.77 4.15
CA LEU A 155 19.11 -10.70 5.15
C LEU A 155 19.14 -11.99 5.98
N LYS A 156 20.17 -12.18 6.80
CA LYS A 156 20.18 -13.25 7.81
C LYS A 156 19.18 -12.97 8.94
N PRO A 157 18.62 -13.99 9.62
CA PRO A 157 17.64 -13.81 10.68
C PRO A 157 18.10 -12.84 11.79
N THR A 158 19.29 -13.03 12.31
CA THR A 158 19.87 -12.17 13.37
C THR A 158 20.03 -10.73 12.93
N VAL A 159 20.37 -10.51 11.66
CA VAL A 159 20.52 -9.19 11.05
C VAL A 159 19.17 -8.51 10.87
N SER A 160 18.13 -9.26 10.45
CA SER A 160 16.78 -8.76 10.33
C SER A 160 16.22 -8.28 11.67
N SER A 161 16.43 -9.07 12.73
CA SER A 161 16.04 -8.68 14.10
C SER A 161 16.78 -7.43 14.59
N LEU A 162 18.10 -7.36 14.34
CA LEU A 162 18.89 -6.19 14.71
C LEU A 162 18.43 -4.94 13.94
N LEU A 163 18.09 -5.06 12.64
CA LEU A 163 17.63 -3.93 11.85
C LEU A 163 16.26 -3.40 12.33
N ILE A 164 15.33 -4.28 12.72
CA ILE A 164 14.06 -3.86 13.33
C ILE A 164 14.33 -3.02 14.58
N LYS A 165 15.16 -3.52 15.47
CA LYS A 165 15.54 -2.81 16.70
C LYS A 165 16.21 -1.47 16.40
N THR A 166 17.18 -1.46 15.47
CA THR A 166 17.90 -0.25 15.09
C THR A 166 16.95 0.80 14.49
N ALA A 167 16.01 0.40 13.63
CA ALA A 167 15.01 1.32 13.07
C ALA A 167 14.19 2.00 14.18
N LEU A 168 13.72 1.24 15.15
CA LEU A 168 12.95 1.77 16.26
C LEU A 168 13.79 2.66 17.21
N GLU A 169 15.07 2.35 17.42
CA GLU A 169 16.01 3.20 18.17
C GLU A 169 16.16 4.59 17.51
N HIS A 170 16.05 4.67 16.17
CA HIS A 170 16.05 5.94 15.40
C HIS A 170 14.67 6.60 15.32
N GLY A 171 13.61 6.01 15.89
CA GLY A 171 12.22 6.47 15.71
C GLY A 171 11.72 6.35 14.28
N ALA A 172 12.29 5.43 13.50
CA ALA A 172 11.90 5.17 12.12
C ALA A 172 10.75 4.17 12.04
N TYR A 173 9.87 4.34 11.06
CA TYR A 173 8.89 3.32 10.70
C TYR A 173 9.60 2.08 10.14
N ILE A 174 9.13 0.89 10.49
CA ILE A 174 9.70 -0.37 10.00
C ILE A 174 8.62 -1.27 9.38
N ALA A 175 8.85 -1.71 8.15
CA ALA A 175 8.01 -2.69 7.48
C ALA A 175 8.83 -3.87 6.96
N TRP A 176 8.20 -5.03 6.82
CA TRP A 176 8.88 -6.23 6.35
C TRP A 176 8.01 -7.06 5.40
N HIS A 177 8.51 -7.32 4.19
CA HIS A 177 8.13 -8.46 3.37
C HIS A 177 8.87 -9.67 3.92
N ALA A 178 8.19 -10.52 4.71
CA ALA A 178 8.82 -11.59 5.47
C ALA A 178 9.61 -12.56 4.58
N GLY A 179 10.69 -13.05 5.14
CA GLY A 179 11.65 -13.95 4.56
C GLY A 179 13.07 -13.57 4.97
N THR A 180 13.88 -14.59 5.21
CA THR A 180 15.30 -14.47 5.53
C THR A 180 16.13 -15.38 4.62
N SER A 181 17.43 -15.47 4.88
CA SER A 181 18.29 -16.46 4.21
C SER A 181 17.89 -17.90 4.54
N GLU A 182 17.15 -18.13 5.63
CA GLU A 182 16.74 -19.47 6.12
C GLU A 182 15.32 -19.82 5.67
N HIS A 183 14.35 -18.92 5.85
CA HIS A 183 12.96 -19.13 5.44
C HIS A 183 12.55 -18.15 4.34
N GLY A 184 11.83 -18.66 3.33
CA GLY A 184 11.33 -17.84 2.22
C GLY A 184 10.07 -17.04 2.57
N SER A 185 9.51 -16.34 1.57
CA SER A 185 8.24 -15.63 1.69
C SER A 185 7.06 -16.62 1.68
N ASN A 186 6.82 -17.27 2.80
CA ASN A 186 5.77 -18.25 3.07
C ASN A 186 5.38 -18.20 4.54
N ILE A 187 4.53 -19.11 5.01
CA ILE A 187 4.05 -19.12 6.40
C ILE A 187 5.17 -19.37 7.44
N GLU A 188 6.23 -20.09 7.08
CA GLU A 188 7.39 -20.29 7.97
C GLU A 188 8.18 -18.98 8.13
N GLY A 189 8.41 -18.27 7.00
CA GLY A 189 9.04 -16.95 7.06
C GLY A 189 8.18 -15.90 7.77
N MET A 190 6.85 -16.01 7.72
CA MET A 190 5.95 -15.15 8.52
C MET A 190 6.13 -15.44 10.01
N ARG A 191 6.16 -16.71 10.42
CA ARG A 191 6.38 -17.11 11.82
C ARG A 191 7.72 -16.59 12.31
N GLU A 192 8.78 -16.81 11.54
CA GLU A 192 10.12 -16.31 11.85
C GLU A 192 10.13 -14.77 11.99
N ALA A 193 9.43 -14.04 11.13
CA ALA A 193 9.35 -12.58 11.21
C ALA A 193 8.67 -12.11 12.50
N VAL A 194 7.61 -12.77 12.92
CA VAL A 194 6.95 -12.51 14.21
C VAL A 194 7.89 -12.76 15.39
N GLU A 195 8.61 -13.88 15.40
CA GLU A 195 9.59 -14.22 16.44
C GLU A 195 10.74 -13.20 16.49
N LEU A 196 11.30 -12.84 15.33
CA LEU A 196 12.42 -11.91 15.21
C LEU A 196 12.05 -10.46 15.53
N SER A 197 10.76 -10.10 15.51
CA SER A 197 10.29 -8.79 15.98
C SER A 197 10.45 -8.61 17.49
N GLN A 198 10.53 -9.70 18.26
CA GLN A 198 10.75 -9.70 19.71
C GLN A 198 9.80 -8.79 20.50
N GLY A 199 8.52 -8.72 20.09
CA GLY A 199 7.51 -7.86 20.70
C GLY A 199 7.59 -6.38 20.31
N ASN A 200 8.48 -6.02 19.40
CA ASN A 200 8.59 -4.67 18.88
C ASN A 200 7.56 -4.42 17.75
N PHE A 201 7.13 -3.16 17.61
CA PHE A 201 6.30 -2.77 16.48
C PHE A 201 6.91 -3.24 15.15
N LEU A 202 6.07 -3.86 14.33
CA LEU A 202 6.43 -4.24 12.97
C LEU A 202 5.19 -4.14 12.07
N HIS A 203 5.33 -3.44 10.92
CA HIS A 203 4.37 -3.55 9.83
C HIS A 203 4.72 -4.77 8.97
N LEU A 204 3.99 -5.85 9.16
CA LEU A 204 4.17 -7.07 8.38
C LEU A 204 3.34 -6.98 7.10
N ALA A 205 4.01 -6.95 5.97
CA ALA A 205 3.41 -6.65 4.67
C ALA A 205 2.60 -7.84 4.13
N HIS A 206 1.48 -7.53 3.44
CA HIS A 206 0.67 -8.42 2.56
C HIS A 206 0.52 -9.86 3.05
N ILE A 207 -0.16 -10.06 4.20
CA ILE A 207 -0.32 -11.38 4.86
C ILE A 207 -0.76 -12.49 3.88
N ASN A 208 -1.63 -12.18 2.92
CA ASN A 208 -2.07 -13.15 1.89
C ASN A 208 -0.92 -13.76 1.09
N ALA A 209 0.24 -13.10 1.00
CA ALA A 209 1.41 -13.62 0.30
C ALA A 209 2.03 -14.85 0.99
N TYR A 210 1.81 -15.02 2.27
CA TYR A 210 2.32 -16.13 3.08
C TYR A 210 1.34 -17.32 3.13
N CYS A 211 0.11 -17.14 2.63
CA CYS A 211 -0.98 -18.12 2.66
C CYS A 211 -1.31 -18.67 1.27
N ARG A 212 -0.27 -18.97 0.47
CA ARG A 212 -0.43 -19.43 -0.91
C ARG A 212 -0.41 -20.94 -1.10
N GLY A 213 -0.35 -21.71 -0.03
CA GLY A 213 -0.20 -23.16 -0.11
C GLY A 213 1.22 -23.59 -0.53
N ALA A 214 2.24 -22.88 -0.05
CA ALA A 214 3.63 -23.17 -0.38
C ALA A 214 4.23 -24.27 0.49
N ILE A 215 3.81 -24.38 1.73
CA ILE A 215 4.30 -25.34 2.74
C ILE A 215 3.20 -26.34 3.12
N ARG A 216 1.96 -25.86 3.30
CA ARG A 216 0.75 -26.62 3.64
C ARG A 216 -0.43 -26.12 2.80
N PRO A 217 -1.59 -26.80 2.81
CA PRO A 217 -2.81 -26.28 2.17
C PRO A 217 -3.08 -24.82 2.58
N GLU A 218 -3.49 -23.99 1.64
CA GLU A 218 -3.62 -22.54 1.82
C GLU A 218 -4.52 -22.14 2.98
N LEU A 219 -5.56 -22.91 3.31
CA LEU A 219 -6.43 -22.63 4.44
C LEU A 219 -5.78 -22.93 5.79
N GLU A 220 -4.90 -23.93 5.86
CA GLU A 220 -4.11 -24.22 7.06
C GLU A 220 -3.08 -23.11 7.31
N GLU A 221 -2.39 -22.67 6.25
CA GLU A 221 -1.48 -21.51 6.34
C GLU A 221 -2.22 -20.24 6.76
N THR A 222 -3.44 -20.02 6.23
CA THR A 222 -4.27 -18.85 6.59
C THR A 222 -4.68 -18.90 8.05
N LYS A 223 -5.12 -20.07 8.53
CA LYS A 223 -5.47 -20.25 9.94
C LYS A 223 -4.26 -19.95 10.84
N GLU A 224 -3.10 -20.49 10.51
CA GLU A 224 -1.87 -20.24 11.28
C GLU A 224 -1.49 -18.76 11.25
N ALA A 225 -1.60 -18.08 10.10
CA ALA A 225 -1.34 -16.64 10.01
C ALA A 225 -2.26 -15.84 10.94
N ILE A 226 -3.56 -16.18 10.97
CA ILE A 226 -4.54 -15.55 11.87
C ILE A 226 -4.17 -15.83 13.33
N ASP A 227 -3.85 -17.08 13.69
CA ASP A 227 -3.47 -17.47 15.06
C ASP A 227 -2.20 -16.71 15.53
N LEU A 228 -1.20 -16.56 14.65
CA LEU A 228 0.01 -15.78 14.92
C LEU A 228 -0.31 -14.30 15.19
N LEU A 229 -1.18 -13.69 14.39
CA LEU A 229 -1.56 -12.29 14.54
C LEU A 229 -2.44 -12.07 15.78
N LEU A 230 -3.29 -13.03 16.14
CA LEU A 230 -4.07 -12.98 17.38
C LEU A 230 -3.20 -13.03 18.64
N ALA A 231 -2.09 -13.75 18.57
CA ALA A 231 -1.16 -13.90 19.69
C ALA A 231 -0.13 -12.75 19.80
N ASN A 232 -0.05 -11.85 18.81
CA ASN A 232 1.02 -10.86 18.71
C ASN A 232 0.49 -9.47 18.32
N ASP A 233 -0.04 -8.74 19.29
CA ASP A 233 -0.70 -7.44 19.09
C ASP A 233 0.22 -6.32 18.59
N HIS A 234 1.54 -6.46 18.80
CA HIS A 234 2.57 -5.53 18.29
C HIS A 234 2.78 -5.62 16.78
N ILE A 235 2.26 -6.66 16.13
CA ILE A 235 2.27 -6.79 14.67
C ILE A 235 1.07 -6.05 14.10
N HIS A 236 1.34 -5.04 13.28
CA HIS A 236 0.35 -4.39 12.42
C HIS A 236 0.54 -4.89 10.99
N CYS A 237 -0.55 -5.02 10.23
CA CYS A 237 -0.45 -5.66 8.93
C CYS A 237 -1.57 -5.26 7.97
N GLU A 238 -1.35 -5.57 6.72
CA GLU A 238 -2.33 -5.44 5.67
C GLU A 238 -2.38 -6.69 4.79
N SER A 239 -3.41 -6.79 3.99
CA SER A 239 -3.56 -7.85 3.00
C SER A 239 -4.21 -7.26 1.75
N TYR A 240 -3.82 -7.73 0.57
CA TYR A 240 -4.44 -7.27 -0.66
C TYR A 240 -5.36 -8.32 -1.28
N ILE A 241 -6.36 -7.83 -2.02
CA ILE A 241 -7.43 -8.66 -2.59
C ILE A 241 -7.09 -9.14 -4.00
N SER A 242 -6.12 -8.53 -4.69
CA SER A 242 -5.75 -8.91 -6.05
C SER A 242 -5.32 -10.38 -6.15
N PRO A 243 -5.79 -11.15 -7.15
CA PRO A 243 -5.28 -12.49 -7.43
C PRO A 243 -3.83 -12.50 -7.89
N ARG A 244 -3.31 -11.35 -8.34
CA ARG A 244 -1.96 -11.19 -8.88
C ARG A 244 -0.99 -10.66 -7.84
N ASN A 245 0.28 -11.08 -7.95
CA ASN A 245 1.39 -10.47 -7.23
C ASN A 245 2.12 -9.44 -8.11
N GLY A 246 3.16 -8.80 -7.56
CA GLY A 246 4.15 -8.02 -8.29
C GLY A 246 5.55 -8.60 -8.07
N THR A 247 6.39 -8.53 -9.09
CA THR A 247 7.78 -8.97 -9.04
C THR A 247 8.59 -8.34 -10.19
N ARG A 248 9.89 -8.69 -10.27
CA ARG A 248 10.76 -8.35 -11.41
C ARG A 248 11.06 -9.61 -12.22
N LEU A 249 11.02 -9.50 -13.56
CA LEU A 249 11.33 -10.60 -14.47
C LEU A 249 12.79 -10.57 -14.96
N THR A 250 13.64 -9.78 -14.33
CA THR A 250 15.05 -9.61 -14.69
C THR A 250 15.81 -10.91 -14.45
N CYS A 251 16.66 -11.27 -15.43
CA CYS A 251 17.55 -12.43 -15.35
C CYS A 251 19.03 -11.97 -15.25
N PHE A 252 19.83 -12.77 -14.56
CA PHE A 252 21.30 -12.65 -14.62
C PHE A 252 21.83 -13.07 -16.01
N GLU A 253 23.10 -12.79 -16.30
CA GLU A 253 23.77 -13.20 -17.53
C GLU A 253 23.76 -14.73 -17.72
N ASN A 254 23.84 -15.50 -16.64
CA ASN A 254 23.76 -16.96 -16.66
C ASN A 254 22.33 -17.49 -16.89
N GLY A 255 21.36 -16.62 -17.14
CA GLY A 255 19.96 -16.95 -17.41
C GLY A 255 19.08 -17.18 -16.20
N LYS A 256 19.62 -17.26 -14.99
CA LYS A 256 18.78 -17.42 -13.77
C LYS A 256 18.04 -16.15 -13.43
N VAL A 257 16.80 -16.27 -12.89
CA VAL A 257 16.02 -15.12 -12.42
C VAL A 257 16.68 -14.48 -11.20
N GLN A 258 16.65 -13.14 -11.13
CA GLN A 258 17.24 -12.42 -10.00
C GLN A 258 16.36 -12.47 -8.76
N SER A 259 15.05 -12.30 -8.91
CA SER A 259 14.10 -12.31 -7.80
C SER A 259 13.73 -13.74 -7.39
N LYS A 260 13.92 -14.07 -6.11
CA LYS A 260 13.45 -15.34 -5.53
C LYS A 260 11.91 -15.50 -5.67
N VAL A 261 11.17 -14.39 -5.57
CA VAL A 261 9.70 -14.41 -5.76
C VAL A 261 9.35 -14.87 -7.17
N THR A 262 10.03 -14.37 -8.19
CA THR A 262 9.82 -14.83 -9.58
C THR A 262 10.12 -16.31 -9.74
N GLY A 263 11.26 -16.78 -9.21
CA GLY A 263 11.63 -18.20 -9.24
C GLY A 263 10.57 -19.08 -8.57
N ASN A 264 10.06 -18.69 -7.41
CA ASN A 264 9.02 -19.41 -6.70
C ASN A 264 7.69 -19.43 -7.48
N CYS A 265 7.31 -18.32 -8.12
CA CYS A 265 6.12 -18.26 -8.97
C CYS A 265 6.23 -19.19 -10.18
N LEU A 266 7.40 -19.23 -10.86
CA LEU A 266 7.66 -20.13 -11.97
C LEU A 266 7.54 -21.59 -11.53
N LYS A 267 8.22 -21.98 -10.45
CA LYS A 267 8.17 -23.34 -9.89
C LYS A 267 6.76 -23.77 -9.51
N ARG A 268 5.93 -22.87 -8.96
CA ARG A 268 4.51 -23.14 -8.65
C ARG A 268 3.72 -23.56 -9.88
N PHE A 269 4.05 -23.04 -11.06
CA PHE A 269 3.42 -23.39 -12.33
C PHE A 269 4.15 -24.49 -13.10
N GLY A 270 5.19 -25.10 -12.51
CA GLY A 270 5.95 -26.19 -13.12
C GLY A 270 7.02 -25.74 -14.12
N PHE A 271 7.43 -24.46 -14.10
CA PHE A 271 8.49 -23.91 -14.94
C PHE A 271 9.83 -23.84 -14.20
N SER A 272 10.94 -23.84 -14.94
CA SER A 272 12.27 -23.61 -14.41
C SER A 272 12.45 -22.14 -13.95
N ASP A 273 13.34 -21.90 -12.97
CA ASP A 273 13.62 -20.57 -12.42
C ASP A 273 14.71 -19.83 -13.23
N ASP A 274 14.50 -19.76 -14.55
CA ASP A 274 15.43 -19.16 -15.48
C ASP A 274 14.71 -18.55 -16.69
N ARG A 275 15.50 -18.04 -17.65
CA ARG A 275 15.02 -17.41 -18.88
C ARG A 275 14.07 -18.32 -19.67
N GLU A 276 14.38 -19.59 -19.77
CA GLU A 276 13.56 -20.56 -20.52
C GLU A 276 12.20 -20.76 -19.82
N GLY A 277 12.20 -20.82 -18.49
CA GLY A 277 10.96 -20.91 -17.71
C GLY A 277 10.08 -19.66 -17.84
N ILE A 278 10.64 -18.45 -17.89
CA ILE A 278 9.87 -17.22 -18.15
C ILE A 278 9.28 -17.26 -19.58
N GLU A 279 10.05 -17.64 -20.59
CA GLU A 279 9.55 -17.77 -21.97
C GLU A 279 8.38 -18.76 -22.06
N ALA A 280 8.53 -19.92 -21.42
CA ALA A 280 7.47 -20.92 -21.36
C ALA A 280 6.22 -20.40 -20.63
N ALA A 281 6.42 -19.67 -19.52
CA ALA A 281 5.33 -19.08 -18.75
C ALA A 281 4.57 -18.02 -19.54
N PHE A 282 5.24 -17.18 -20.35
CA PHE A 282 4.58 -16.24 -21.27
C PHE A 282 3.72 -16.98 -22.30
N LYS A 283 4.29 -17.98 -22.99
CA LYS A 283 3.57 -18.78 -23.99
C LYS A 283 2.35 -19.50 -23.40
N ALA A 284 2.41 -19.85 -22.12
CA ALA A 284 1.31 -20.48 -21.37
C ALA A 284 0.34 -19.46 -20.75
N ASN A 285 0.51 -18.15 -20.95
CA ASN A 285 -0.28 -17.07 -20.32
C ASN A 285 -0.30 -17.16 -18.78
N LYS A 286 0.83 -17.51 -18.15
CA LYS A 286 0.98 -17.64 -16.69
C LYS A 286 1.77 -16.48 -16.07
N VAL A 287 2.42 -15.66 -16.87
CA VAL A 287 3.14 -14.44 -16.47
C VAL A 287 2.71 -13.26 -17.33
N TRP A 288 2.66 -12.10 -16.73
CA TRP A 288 2.39 -10.82 -17.39
C TRP A 288 3.58 -9.88 -17.19
N ALA A 289 3.96 -9.15 -18.23
CA ALA A 289 4.90 -8.04 -18.15
C ALA A 289 4.16 -6.73 -17.94
N VAL A 290 4.74 -5.84 -17.13
CA VAL A 290 4.25 -4.46 -16.96
C VAL A 290 4.78 -3.61 -18.12
N TYR A 291 3.93 -2.80 -18.74
CA TYR A 291 4.31 -1.88 -19.81
C TYR A 291 3.63 -0.52 -19.66
N ASP A 292 4.19 0.49 -20.31
CA ASP A 292 3.58 1.83 -20.42
C ASP A 292 2.52 1.81 -21.54
N ALA A 293 1.27 1.98 -21.14
CA ALA A 293 0.11 2.00 -22.04
C ALA A 293 -0.30 3.42 -22.46
N GLY A 294 0.64 4.37 -22.49
CA GLY A 294 0.39 5.77 -22.84
C GLY A 294 -0.02 6.63 -21.64
N GLY A 295 0.79 6.63 -20.60
CA GLY A 295 0.61 7.46 -19.40
C GLY A 295 -0.08 6.75 -18.24
N TYR A 296 -0.09 5.43 -18.25
CA TYR A 296 -0.40 4.52 -17.12
C TYR A 296 0.26 3.17 -17.40
N SER A 297 0.48 2.37 -16.35
CA SER A 297 0.97 1.00 -16.50
C SER A 297 -0.18 0.04 -16.76
N ASP A 298 0.05 -0.95 -17.63
CA ASP A 298 -0.86 -2.08 -17.82
C ASP A 298 -0.06 -3.38 -17.95
N LEU A 299 -0.76 -4.49 -18.10
CA LEU A 299 -0.20 -5.85 -18.13
C LEU A 299 -0.43 -6.52 -19.47
N VAL A 300 0.63 -7.10 -20.03
CA VAL A 300 0.58 -7.87 -21.28
C VAL A 300 1.17 -9.26 -21.08
N THR A 301 0.62 -10.28 -21.74
CA THR A 301 1.05 -11.68 -21.68
C THR A 301 1.17 -12.32 -23.07
N GLY A 302 1.45 -13.60 -23.14
CA GLY A 302 1.56 -14.32 -24.41
C GLY A 302 2.77 -13.87 -25.24
N GLU A 303 2.65 -13.94 -26.56
CA GLU A 303 3.73 -13.58 -27.50
C GLU A 303 4.08 -12.08 -27.41
N GLU A 304 3.10 -11.22 -27.13
CA GLU A 304 3.29 -9.78 -26.99
C GLU A 304 4.10 -9.44 -25.73
N GLY A 305 3.75 -10.08 -24.59
CA GLY A 305 4.49 -9.95 -23.34
C GLY A 305 5.91 -10.50 -23.43
N LEU A 306 6.07 -11.64 -24.13
CA LEU A 306 7.38 -12.24 -24.38
C LEU A 306 8.26 -11.32 -25.24
N LYS A 307 7.70 -10.70 -26.27
CA LYS A 307 8.38 -9.74 -27.13
C LYS A 307 8.85 -8.53 -26.33
N LEU A 308 7.96 -7.91 -25.58
CA LEU A 308 8.27 -6.78 -24.70
C LEU A 308 9.42 -7.11 -23.72
N TRP A 309 9.34 -8.25 -23.04
CA TRP A 309 10.36 -8.69 -22.09
C TRP A 309 11.74 -8.87 -22.74
N LYS A 310 11.78 -9.39 -23.97
CA LYS A 310 13.04 -9.53 -24.73
C LYS A 310 13.61 -8.17 -25.19
N GLU A 311 12.76 -7.28 -25.68
CA GLU A 311 13.14 -5.93 -26.13
C GLU A 311 13.74 -5.09 -24.99
N HIS A 312 13.34 -5.32 -23.74
CA HIS A 312 13.87 -4.68 -22.55
C HIS A 312 14.99 -5.49 -21.88
N ASN A 313 15.66 -6.41 -22.60
CA ASN A 313 16.73 -7.24 -22.05
C ASN A 313 16.37 -7.90 -20.71
N THR A 314 15.16 -8.41 -20.58
CA THR A 314 14.54 -9.03 -19.38
C THR A 314 14.21 -8.06 -18.24
N ASP A 315 14.59 -6.79 -18.32
CA ASP A 315 14.46 -5.83 -17.23
C ASP A 315 13.07 -5.13 -17.22
N VAL A 316 12.04 -5.89 -16.87
CA VAL A 316 10.66 -5.42 -16.73
C VAL A 316 10.03 -5.88 -15.42
N GLY A 317 9.07 -5.11 -14.94
CA GLY A 317 8.15 -5.54 -13.89
C GLY A 317 7.27 -6.70 -14.38
N GLY A 318 6.85 -7.57 -13.47
CA GLY A 318 6.02 -8.69 -13.83
C GLY A 318 4.98 -9.07 -12.78
N SER A 319 4.06 -9.93 -13.20
CA SER A 319 2.93 -10.36 -12.36
C SER A 319 2.57 -11.81 -12.64
N PHE A 320 2.20 -12.54 -11.60
CA PHE A 320 1.70 -13.92 -11.67
C PHE A 320 0.37 -14.02 -10.90
N ASN A 321 -0.53 -14.88 -11.38
CA ASN A 321 -1.80 -15.14 -10.71
C ASN A 321 -1.63 -16.23 -9.63
N VAL A 322 -1.07 -15.87 -8.47
CA VAL A 322 -0.62 -16.80 -7.43
C VAL A 322 -1.38 -16.71 -6.11
N ASN A 323 -2.31 -15.76 -5.95
CA ASN A 323 -3.02 -15.57 -4.69
C ASN A 323 -4.36 -16.32 -4.71
N PRO A 324 -4.55 -17.38 -3.91
CA PRO A 324 -5.80 -18.11 -3.81
C PRO A 324 -6.95 -17.22 -3.33
N PRO A 325 -8.20 -17.45 -3.75
CA PRO A 325 -9.33 -16.61 -3.38
C PRO A 325 -9.70 -16.70 -1.89
N LEU A 326 -9.76 -17.90 -1.31
CA LEU A 326 -10.23 -18.09 0.06
C LEU A 326 -9.35 -17.42 1.12
N PRO A 327 -8.01 -17.52 1.10
CA PRO A 327 -7.15 -16.76 2.01
C PRO A 327 -7.39 -15.26 1.96
N ARG A 328 -7.57 -14.67 0.77
CA ARG A 328 -7.82 -13.23 0.61
C ARG A 328 -9.13 -12.78 1.26
N VAL A 329 -10.17 -13.60 1.15
CA VAL A 329 -11.47 -13.35 1.79
C VAL A 329 -11.37 -13.52 3.30
N TRP A 330 -10.82 -14.64 3.76
CA TRP A 330 -10.73 -14.95 5.20
C TRP A 330 -9.90 -13.92 5.96
N LEU A 331 -8.75 -13.50 5.41
CA LEU A 331 -7.93 -12.42 6.00
C LEU A 331 -8.63 -11.05 5.99
N ALA A 332 -9.52 -10.81 5.02
CA ALA A 332 -10.27 -9.56 4.99
C ALA A 332 -11.34 -9.49 6.09
N GLU A 333 -11.98 -10.60 6.45
CA GLU A 333 -13.09 -10.64 7.42
C GLU A 333 -12.68 -11.03 8.85
N ALA A 334 -11.51 -11.65 9.04
CA ALA A 334 -11.09 -12.21 10.32
C ALA A 334 -11.07 -11.14 11.42
N LYS A 335 -11.73 -11.45 12.56
CA LYS A 335 -11.86 -10.55 13.71
C LYS A 335 -11.26 -11.14 14.96
N ARG A 336 -10.78 -10.27 15.84
CA ARG A 336 -10.37 -10.55 17.21
C ARG A 336 -11.59 -10.78 18.11
N PRO A 337 -11.43 -11.35 19.30
CA PRO A 337 -12.53 -11.55 20.23
C PRO A 337 -13.26 -10.26 20.64
N ASP A 338 -12.59 -9.11 20.60
CA ASP A 338 -13.18 -7.79 20.87
C ASP A 338 -13.95 -7.19 19.69
N GLY A 339 -13.93 -7.84 18.54
CA GLY A 339 -14.57 -7.38 17.30
C GLY A 339 -13.68 -6.56 16.36
N SER A 340 -12.47 -6.17 16.78
CA SER A 340 -11.51 -5.51 15.90
C SER A 340 -10.95 -6.48 14.85
N PHE A 341 -10.42 -5.96 13.73
CA PHE A 341 -9.87 -6.81 12.68
C PHE A 341 -8.51 -7.39 13.05
N VAL A 342 -8.28 -8.65 12.69
CA VAL A 342 -6.97 -9.32 12.82
C VAL A 342 -5.96 -8.70 11.86
N VAL A 343 -6.36 -8.47 10.62
CA VAL A 343 -5.59 -7.76 9.59
C VAL A 343 -6.11 -6.33 9.51
N ASP A 344 -5.27 -5.36 9.84
CA ASP A 344 -5.68 -3.97 10.05
C ASP A 344 -6.21 -3.32 8.77
N GLY A 345 -5.54 -3.49 7.64
CA GLY A 345 -5.86 -2.79 6.40
C GLY A 345 -6.09 -3.70 5.18
N ILE A 346 -6.77 -3.13 4.19
CA ILE A 346 -6.79 -3.62 2.82
C ILE A 346 -5.90 -2.70 1.99
N SER A 347 -4.84 -3.24 1.41
CA SER A 347 -3.89 -2.55 0.54
C SER A 347 -3.98 -3.05 -0.90
N THR A 348 -3.08 -2.60 -1.78
CA THR A 348 -3.00 -3.11 -3.15
C THR A 348 -1.69 -3.80 -3.47
N ASP A 349 -0.60 -3.42 -2.78
CA ASP A 349 0.77 -3.76 -3.19
C ASP A 349 0.98 -3.36 -4.68
N GLY A 350 0.31 -2.25 -5.07
CA GLY A 350 0.13 -1.73 -6.43
C GLY A 350 0.99 -0.49 -6.70
N GLY A 351 0.36 0.67 -6.85
CA GLY A 351 1.04 1.89 -7.30
C GLY A 351 1.28 1.86 -8.80
N CYS A 352 2.54 1.82 -9.22
CA CYS A 352 2.89 1.65 -10.64
C CYS A 352 2.72 0.19 -11.14
N ILE A 353 2.53 -0.78 -10.25
CA ILE A 353 2.11 -2.13 -10.61
C ILE A 353 0.58 -2.11 -10.80
N PRO A 354 0.02 -2.51 -11.96
CA PRO A 354 -1.40 -2.28 -12.28
C PRO A 354 -2.33 -3.27 -11.56
N ARG A 355 -2.55 -3.00 -10.27
CA ARG A 355 -3.47 -3.74 -9.39
C ARG A 355 -4.07 -2.85 -8.29
N ASN A 356 -4.30 -1.58 -8.58
CA ASN A 356 -4.89 -0.59 -7.67
C ASN A 356 -6.42 -0.82 -7.55
N VAL A 357 -6.83 -1.91 -6.92
CA VAL A 357 -8.17 -2.50 -7.00
C VAL A 357 -8.96 -2.42 -5.68
N ILE A 358 -8.61 -1.51 -4.76
CA ILE A 358 -9.29 -1.41 -3.45
C ILE A 358 -10.80 -1.24 -3.62
N LEU A 359 -11.26 -0.27 -4.41
CA LEU A 359 -12.69 -0.07 -4.64
C LEU A 359 -13.30 -1.21 -5.45
N GLU A 360 -12.69 -1.57 -6.58
CA GLU A 360 -13.25 -2.56 -7.50
C GLU A 360 -13.45 -3.94 -6.85
N GLN A 361 -12.43 -4.43 -6.14
CA GLN A 361 -12.50 -5.75 -5.52
C GLN A 361 -12.95 -5.71 -4.07
N GLY A 362 -12.63 -4.66 -3.32
CA GLY A 362 -13.04 -4.52 -1.94
C GLY A 362 -14.56 -4.32 -1.79
N LEU A 363 -15.19 -3.52 -2.66
CA LEU A 363 -16.64 -3.40 -2.67
C LEU A 363 -17.36 -4.69 -3.11
N SER A 364 -16.66 -5.60 -3.81
CA SER A 364 -17.20 -6.95 -4.06
C SER A 364 -17.38 -7.73 -2.77
N LEU A 365 -16.48 -7.57 -1.77
CA LEU A 365 -16.65 -8.18 -0.45
C LEU A 365 -17.87 -7.62 0.28
N VAL A 366 -18.14 -6.32 0.12
CA VAL A 366 -19.34 -5.69 0.69
C VAL A 366 -20.61 -6.22 0.01
N LYS A 367 -20.65 -6.30 -1.31
CA LYS A 367 -21.81 -6.84 -2.06
C LYS A 367 -22.08 -8.32 -1.75
N LEU A 368 -21.07 -9.08 -1.40
CA LEU A 368 -21.19 -10.48 -0.98
C LEU A 368 -21.57 -10.62 0.50
N GLY A 369 -21.68 -9.52 1.27
CA GLY A 369 -22.00 -9.53 2.69
C GLY A 369 -20.87 -10.01 3.60
N ILE A 370 -19.63 -10.02 3.11
CA ILE A 370 -18.42 -10.38 3.87
C ILE A 370 -18.00 -9.21 4.75
N LEU A 371 -18.10 -7.99 4.24
CA LEU A 371 -17.88 -6.74 4.98
C LEU A 371 -19.11 -5.86 4.87
N THR A 372 -19.36 -5.01 5.87
CA THR A 372 -20.25 -3.87 5.77
C THR A 372 -19.53 -2.67 5.14
N LEU A 373 -20.26 -1.63 4.71
CA LEU A 373 -19.65 -0.39 4.23
C LEU A 373 -18.78 0.30 5.30
N PRO A 374 -19.23 0.42 6.58
CA PRO A 374 -18.38 0.94 7.65
C PRO A 374 -17.09 0.11 7.87
N GLU A 375 -17.17 -1.21 7.83
CA GLU A 375 -16.00 -2.09 7.94
C GLU A 375 -15.03 -1.90 6.78
N PHE A 376 -15.55 -1.77 5.56
CA PHE A 376 -14.74 -1.47 4.39
C PHE A 376 -14.03 -0.11 4.55
N ALA A 377 -14.76 0.95 4.94
CA ALA A 377 -14.17 2.27 5.18
C ALA A 377 -13.14 2.24 6.33
N ALA A 378 -13.38 1.47 7.41
CA ALA A 378 -12.43 1.30 8.48
C ALA A 378 -11.12 0.66 7.98
N LYS A 379 -11.21 -0.40 7.18
CA LYS A 379 -10.04 -1.13 6.65
C LYS A 379 -9.29 -0.39 5.53
N THR A 380 -9.94 0.54 4.86
CA THR A 380 -9.32 1.26 3.72
C THR A 380 -8.97 2.71 4.02
N SER A 381 -9.42 3.25 5.15
CA SER A 381 -9.15 4.64 5.52
C SER A 381 -8.67 4.78 6.97
N LEU A 382 -9.49 4.44 7.96
CA LEU A 382 -9.22 4.71 9.37
C LEU A 382 -8.05 3.91 9.94
N ASN A 383 -8.07 2.57 9.79
CA ASN A 383 -7.03 1.71 10.33
C ASN A 383 -5.65 1.95 9.67
N PRO A 384 -5.54 2.03 8.32
CA PRO A 384 -4.28 2.39 7.69
C PRO A 384 -3.76 3.78 8.11
N ALA A 385 -4.63 4.77 8.28
CA ALA A 385 -4.23 6.09 8.79
C ALA A 385 -3.63 5.98 10.21
N ARG A 386 -4.27 5.22 11.10
CA ARG A 386 -3.76 4.95 12.46
C ARG A 386 -2.41 4.23 12.44
N MET A 387 -2.25 3.21 11.58
CA MET A 387 -0.96 2.53 11.41
C MET A 387 0.16 3.51 11.06
N LEU A 388 -0.13 4.52 10.26
CA LEU A 388 0.82 5.56 9.83
C LEU A 388 0.90 6.76 10.79
N ARG A 389 0.17 6.76 11.93
CA ARG A 389 0.09 7.88 12.91
C ARG A 389 -0.44 9.17 12.28
N LEU A 390 -1.41 9.04 11.37
CA LEU A 390 -2.07 10.16 10.69
C LEU A 390 -3.37 10.52 11.42
N ASP A 391 -3.23 11.20 12.56
CA ASP A 391 -4.33 11.48 13.48
C ASP A 391 -5.45 12.33 12.85
N ASN A 392 -5.14 13.14 11.83
CA ASN A 392 -6.10 14.00 11.13
C ASN A 392 -6.66 13.40 9.83
N LYS A 393 -6.45 12.11 9.58
CA LYS A 393 -6.88 11.42 8.36
C LYS A 393 -7.67 10.14 8.67
N GLY A 394 -8.37 9.64 7.67
CA GLY A 394 -9.15 8.40 7.79
C GLY A 394 -10.50 8.57 8.48
N HIS A 395 -10.94 9.80 8.75
CA HIS A 395 -12.25 10.15 9.33
C HIS A 395 -12.69 11.55 8.88
N LEU A 396 -13.98 11.87 9.10
CA LEU A 396 -14.59 13.16 8.72
C LEU A 396 -14.96 14.02 9.95
N SER A 397 -14.25 13.86 11.05
CA SER A 397 -14.44 14.74 12.23
C SER A 397 -14.13 16.18 11.89
N VAL A 398 -14.84 17.12 12.51
CA VAL A 398 -14.54 18.56 12.35
C VAL A 398 -13.07 18.84 12.68
N GLY A 399 -12.37 19.55 11.80
CA GLY A 399 -10.94 19.85 11.87
C GLY A 399 -10.02 18.78 11.26
N ALA A 400 -10.54 17.61 10.88
CA ALA A 400 -9.77 16.63 10.09
C ALA A 400 -9.45 17.18 8.70
N ASP A 401 -8.37 16.71 8.09
CA ASP A 401 -8.06 17.02 6.71
C ASP A 401 -9.22 16.56 5.80
N ALA A 402 -9.66 17.43 4.89
CA ALA A 402 -10.72 17.09 3.93
C ALA A 402 -10.18 16.19 2.80
N ASP A 403 -9.65 15.02 3.20
CA ASP A 403 -9.28 13.93 2.32
C ASP A 403 -10.49 13.01 2.18
N ILE A 404 -11.02 12.93 0.95
CA ILE A 404 -12.32 12.31 0.69
C ILE A 404 -12.26 11.47 -0.58
N THR A 405 -12.84 10.28 -0.52
CA THR A 405 -13.10 9.43 -1.70
C THR A 405 -14.59 9.29 -1.92
N ILE A 406 -15.05 9.64 -3.12
CA ILE A 406 -16.43 9.49 -3.56
C ILE A 406 -16.49 8.46 -4.70
N TYR A 407 -17.38 7.49 -4.59
CA TYR A 407 -17.50 6.41 -5.55
C TYR A 407 -18.93 6.01 -5.83
N ASN A 408 -19.14 5.43 -6.99
CA ASN A 408 -20.41 4.80 -7.34
C ASN A 408 -20.41 3.33 -6.86
N TYR A 409 -21.28 3.01 -5.91
CA TYR A 409 -21.36 1.68 -5.33
C TYR A 409 -21.74 0.60 -6.35
N ALA A 410 -22.63 0.92 -7.29
CA ALA A 410 -23.09 -0.05 -8.29
C ALA A 410 -21.96 -0.45 -9.26
N THR A 411 -21.18 0.52 -9.74
CA THR A 411 -20.06 0.30 -10.69
C THR A 411 -18.74 0.03 -10.00
N GLN A 412 -18.63 0.23 -8.68
CA GLN A 412 -17.41 0.07 -7.88
C GLN A 412 -16.24 0.95 -8.37
N LYS A 413 -16.56 2.12 -8.93
CA LYS A 413 -15.56 3.03 -9.50
C LYS A 413 -15.55 4.37 -8.76
N PRO A 414 -14.35 4.97 -8.57
CA PRO A 414 -14.26 6.32 -8.03
C PRO A 414 -14.91 7.32 -8.98
N VAL A 415 -15.57 8.31 -8.39
CA VAL A 415 -16.21 9.44 -9.08
C VAL A 415 -15.41 10.72 -8.84
N ALA A 416 -15.00 10.95 -7.61
CA ALA A 416 -14.15 12.07 -7.23
C ALA A 416 -13.24 11.73 -6.05
N THR A 417 -12.07 12.35 -6.01
CA THR A 417 -11.10 12.24 -4.93
C THR A 417 -10.63 13.64 -4.57
N PHE A 418 -10.65 13.96 -3.29
CA PHE A 418 -10.21 15.25 -2.76
C PHE A 418 -9.08 15.02 -1.74
N VAL A 419 -8.09 15.91 -1.75
CA VAL A 419 -7.03 16.00 -0.73
C VAL A 419 -7.01 17.42 -0.21
N LYS A 420 -7.22 17.58 1.11
CA LYS A 420 -7.40 18.90 1.75
C LYS A 420 -8.41 19.77 0.98
N GLY A 421 -9.54 19.17 0.61
CA GLY A 421 -10.62 19.84 -0.11
C GLY A 421 -10.32 20.21 -1.57
N LYS A 422 -9.12 19.95 -2.08
CA LYS A 422 -8.75 20.19 -3.47
C LYS A 422 -9.05 18.94 -4.32
N THR A 423 -9.70 19.13 -5.47
CA THR A 423 -9.98 18.04 -6.41
C THR A 423 -8.66 17.46 -6.94
N VAL A 424 -8.43 16.19 -6.68
CA VAL A 424 -7.30 15.41 -7.23
C VAL A 424 -7.74 14.66 -8.48
N PHE A 425 -8.88 14.01 -8.41
CA PHE A 425 -9.47 13.24 -9.50
C PHE A 425 -10.99 13.48 -9.55
N LYS A 426 -11.55 13.58 -10.75
CA LYS A 426 -13.00 13.69 -10.94
C LYS A 426 -13.39 13.24 -12.34
N ASN A 427 -14.38 12.36 -12.45
CA ASN A 427 -14.99 11.92 -13.72
C ASN A 427 -13.95 11.47 -14.78
N GLY A 428 -12.96 10.67 -14.38
CA GLY A 428 -11.95 10.13 -15.29
C GLY A 428 -10.72 11.03 -15.51
N HIS A 429 -10.72 12.26 -14.98
CA HIS A 429 -9.62 13.19 -15.13
C HIS A 429 -8.86 13.45 -13.83
N VAL A 430 -7.54 13.53 -13.91
CA VAL A 430 -6.66 13.95 -12.80
C VAL A 430 -6.41 15.45 -12.93
N TYR A 431 -6.66 16.18 -11.85
CA TYR A 431 -6.54 17.64 -11.74
C TYR A 431 -5.39 18.07 -10.84
N GLY A 432 -5.02 17.22 -9.87
CA GLY A 432 -3.96 17.51 -8.93
C GLY A 432 -2.57 17.44 -9.58
N SER A 433 -1.62 18.09 -8.95
CA SER A 433 -0.20 18.07 -9.33
C SER A 433 0.66 18.09 -8.07
N ASN A 434 1.95 17.75 -8.20
CA ASN A 434 2.85 17.66 -7.06
C ASN A 434 2.32 16.65 -6.01
N GLY A 435 2.59 16.86 -4.72
CA GLY A 435 2.10 16.01 -3.64
C GLY A 435 2.56 16.50 -2.28
N THR A 436 2.15 15.79 -1.25
CA THR A 436 2.61 16.00 0.12
C THR A 436 3.39 14.78 0.57
N VAL A 437 4.65 14.94 0.96
CA VAL A 437 5.44 13.85 1.54
C VAL A 437 5.20 13.78 3.04
N ILE A 438 4.82 12.61 3.51
CA ILE A 438 4.70 12.30 4.94
C ILE A 438 6.08 11.85 5.41
N CYS A 439 6.73 12.64 6.23
CA CYS A 439 8.08 12.41 6.72
C CYS A 439 8.21 12.71 8.21
N THR A 440 9.37 12.42 8.79
CA THR A 440 9.69 12.86 10.14
C THR A 440 10.22 14.30 10.13
N GLN A 441 10.32 14.91 11.32
CA GLN A 441 10.93 16.24 11.46
C GLN A 441 12.35 16.35 10.87
N TYR A 442 13.07 15.25 10.78
CA TYR A 442 14.44 15.24 10.27
C TYR A 442 14.52 15.47 8.74
N GLY A 443 13.51 14.99 8.01
CA GLY A 443 13.46 15.09 6.54
C GLY A 443 12.68 16.31 6.04
N GLU A 444 11.94 17.01 6.89
CA GLU A 444 11.04 18.10 6.50
C GLU A 444 11.74 19.16 5.65
N LYS A 445 12.89 19.64 6.12
CA LYS A 445 13.64 20.69 5.41
C LYS A 445 14.09 20.22 4.03
N TYR A 446 14.65 19.01 3.94
CA TYR A 446 15.15 18.45 2.67
C TYR A 446 14.03 18.35 1.64
N VAL A 447 12.88 17.82 2.03
CA VAL A 447 11.72 17.64 1.13
C VAL A 447 11.17 19.01 0.67
N ARG A 448 11.08 19.99 1.58
CA ARG A 448 10.65 21.34 1.23
C ARG A 448 11.62 22.06 0.29
N ASP A 449 12.91 21.85 0.45
CA ASP A 449 13.94 22.38 -0.46
C ASP A 449 13.81 21.82 -1.90
N LEU A 450 13.15 20.66 -2.07
CA LEU A 450 12.77 20.10 -3.38
C LEU A 450 11.47 20.71 -3.96
N GLY A 451 10.82 21.64 -3.27
CA GLY A 451 9.55 22.24 -3.68
C GLY A 451 8.34 21.34 -3.45
N ILE A 452 8.43 20.38 -2.52
CA ILE A 452 7.37 19.43 -2.18
C ILE A 452 6.80 19.79 -0.80
N ASP A 453 5.47 19.76 -0.68
CA ASP A 453 4.79 19.95 0.61
C ASP A 453 5.08 18.79 1.56
N THR A 454 5.05 19.08 2.88
CA THR A 454 5.34 18.07 3.91
C THR A 454 4.21 17.95 4.93
N LEU A 455 4.02 16.72 5.41
CA LEU A 455 3.25 16.40 6.61
C LEU A 455 4.19 15.68 7.59
N VAL A 456 4.47 16.33 8.71
CA VAL A 456 5.40 15.77 9.71
C VAL A 456 4.64 14.87 10.66
N VAL A 457 5.15 13.65 10.83
CA VAL A 457 4.64 12.66 11.77
C VAL A 457 5.77 12.07 12.61
N ASP A 458 5.42 11.47 13.72
CA ASP A 458 6.35 10.76 14.61
C ASP A 458 6.02 9.26 14.62
N PRO A 459 6.75 8.43 13.87
CA PRO A 459 6.54 6.98 13.85
C PRO A 459 6.84 6.29 15.20
N GLY A 460 7.60 6.96 16.07
CA GLY A 460 7.90 6.47 17.42
C GLY A 460 6.71 6.52 18.38
N LYS A 461 5.66 7.28 18.06
CA LYS A 461 4.42 7.27 18.84
C LYS A 461 3.76 5.89 18.80
N PRO A 462 3.10 5.45 19.89
CA PRO A 462 2.26 4.26 19.86
C PRO A 462 1.22 4.33 18.75
N VAL A 463 0.93 3.20 18.12
CA VAL A 463 -0.24 3.09 17.25
C VAL A 463 -1.49 3.21 18.11
N ALA A 464 -2.49 3.96 17.64
CA ALA A 464 -3.78 4.00 18.31
C ALA A 464 -4.41 2.59 18.35
N ASP A 465 -5.21 2.31 19.39
CA ASP A 465 -5.89 1.04 19.53
C ASP A 465 -6.65 0.65 18.26
N ARG A 466 -6.72 -0.64 17.99
CA ARG A 466 -7.50 -1.17 16.86
C ARG A 466 -8.95 -0.75 16.98
N PHE A 467 -9.52 -0.32 15.87
CA PHE A 467 -10.89 0.19 15.84
C PHE A 467 -11.89 -0.96 15.79
N ILE A 468 -12.93 -0.85 16.60
CA ILE A 468 -14.09 -1.74 16.59
C ILE A 468 -15.21 -0.99 15.87
N VAL A 469 -15.66 -1.55 14.73
CA VAL A 469 -16.73 -0.97 13.90
C VAL A 469 -18.10 -1.22 14.51
#